data_87484e3fb0ff3989b1e369422c86f68b
#
_entry.id   87484e3fb0ff3989b1e369422c86f68b
#
_cell.length_a   1.000
_cell.length_b   1.000
_cell.length_c   1.000
_cell.angle_alpha   90.00
_cell.angle_beta   90.00
_cell.angle_gamma   90.00
#
_symmetry.space_group_name_H-M   'P 1'
#
loop_
_entity.id
_entity.type
_entity.pdbx_description
1 polymer ?
#
loop_
_entity_poly.entity_id
_entity_poly.type
_entity_poly.pdbx_seq_one_letter_code
_entity_poly.pdbx_strand_id
1 'polypeptide(L)'
;MRRRWIPSVLTSALLLTTVAVAAAHDMFLKPSRFFVPENSEVMVRLLNGTFTRSENSIARHRLKDVSVVTPTRRVPIDTAEWSAEGDTSTFHIHTRGAGTYVLGVSTRPSFIELSAEDFNLYLREDGIPDVLEARRRDGELGKPARERYHKHVKALVQVGDRPSDHYATVLGYPAEIVPIENPYTLKSGATLAVKTLVDGKPVVNQHVIYGGTTASGAAIEARDVRSDAQGIATLALSTAGTWYVKFIHMARVQGDTVDYESKWASVTFEVR
;
A
#
# COMPACT_ATOMS: atom_id res chain seq x y z
N MET A 1 -62.81 -43.25 14.41
CA MET A 1 -62.10 -41.98 14.39
C MET A 1 -60.62 -42.22 14.71
N ARG A 2 -59.73 -42.23 13.71
CA ARG A 2 -58.27 -42.43 13.90
C ARG A 2 -57.57 -41.06 13.76
N ARG A 3 -56.98 -40.52 14.85
CA ARG A 3 -56.25 -39.30 14.91
C ARG A 3 -54.83 -39.53 14.34
N ARG A 4 -54.49 -38.88 13.21
CA ARG A 4 -53.15 -38.90 12.61
C ARG A 4 -52.29 -37.88 13.33
N TRP A 5 -51.20 -38.32 13.94
CA TRP A 5 -50.14 -37.47 14.45
C TRP A 5 -49.22 -37.09 13.29
N ILE A 6 -48.97 -35.78 13.10
CA ILE A 6 -47.99 -35.24 12.16
C ILE A 6 -46.77 -34.87 13.01
N PRO A 7 -45.58 -35.39 12.76
CA PRO A 7 -44.40 -34.95 13.46
C PRO A 7 -43.94 -33.60 12.87
N SER A 8 -43.82 -32.57 13.71
CA SER A 8 -43.21 -31.29 13.38
C SER A 8 -41.69 -31.46 13.29
N VAL A 9 -41.17 -31.37 12.08
CA VAL A 9 -39.72 -31.29 11.86
C VAL A 9 -39.27 -29.85 12.14
N LEU A 10 -38.59 -29.64 13.26
CA LEU A 10 -37.89 -28.39 13.53
C LEU A 10 -36.62 -28.35 12.64
N THR A 11 -36.66 -27.57 11.59
CA THR A 11 -35.48 -27.25 10.80
C THR A 11 -34.67 -26.17 11.51
N SER A 12 -33.64 -26.57 12.24
CA SER A 12 -32.66 -25.62 12.80
C SER A 12 -31.83 -25.02 11.66
N ALA A 13 -32.12 -23.77 11.31
CA ALA A 13 -31.29 -23.01 10.40
C ALA A 13 -29.99 -22.63 11.13
N LEU A 14 -28.89 -23.28 10.76
CA LEU A 14 -27.54 -22.92 11.19
C LEU A 14 -27.16 -21.62 10.47
N LEU A 15 -27.28 -20.48 11.17
CA LEU A 15 -26.68 -19.21 10.69
C LEU A 15 -25.17 -19.37 10.72
N LEU A 16 -24.57 -19.63 9.55
CA LEU A 16 -23.15 -19.40 9.34
C LEU A 16 -22.91 -17.88 9.34
N THR A 17 -22.53 -17.33 10.49
CA THR A 17 -21.92 -16.00 10.54
C THR A 17 -20.55 -16.11 9.91
N THR A 18 -20.42 -15.70 8.64
CA THR A 18 -19.10 -15.43 8.03
C THR A 18 -18.51 -14.25 8.78
N VAL A 19 -17.60 -14.52 9.70
CA VAL A 19 -16.71 -13.50 10.25
C VAL A 19 -15.85 -13.05 9.07
N ALA A 20 -16.14 -11.87 8.53
CA ALA A 20 -15.22 -11.23 7.61
C ALA A 20 -13.94 -10.96 8.40
N VAL A 21 -12.90 -11.75 8.14
CA VAL A 21 -11.56 -11.46 8.62
C VAL A 21 -11.25 -10.05 8.11
N ALA A 22 -11.07 -9.11 9.01
CA ALA A 22 -10.63 -7.77 8.67
C ALA A 22 -9.15 -7.87 8.24
N ALA A 23 -8.93 -8.40 7.03
CA ALA A 23 -7.61 -8.41 6.44
C ALA A 23 -7.15 -6.96 6.33
N ALA A 24 -5.97 -6.69 6.81
CA ALA A 24 -5.38 -5.37 6.65
C ALA A 24 -5.03 -5.22 5.17
N HIS A 25 -5.87 -4.49 4.43
CA HIS A 25 -5.72 -4.29 2.99
C HIS A 25 -4.49 -3.46 2.67
N ASP A 26 -3.73 -3.85 1.68
CA ASP A 26 -2.72 -3.00 1.08
C ASP A 26 -3.34 -1.71 0.52
N MET A 27 -2.52 -0.68 0.35
CA MET A 27 -2.97 0.57 -0.27
C MET A 27 -1.99 0.98 -1.38
N PHE A 28 -2.55 1.36 -2.54
CA PHE A 28 -1.77 1.77 -3.70
C PHE A 28 -2.38 2.97 -4.40
N LEU A 29 -1.56 3.89 -4.89
CA LEU A 29 -1.97 4.88 -5.88
C LEU A 29 -1.79 4.28 -7.28
N LYS A 30 -2.82 4.35 -8.10
CA LYS A 30 -2.79 3.86 -9.48
C LYS A 30 -3.32 4.91 -10.45
N PRO A 31 -2.44 5.76 -11.01
CA PRO A 31 -2.79 6.65 -12.10
C PRO A 31 -3.37 5.86 -13.29
N SER A 32 -4.31 6.47 -14.01
CA SER A 32 -4.88 5.87 -15.23
C SER A 32 -3.83 5.66 -16.32
N ARG A 33 -2.76 6.45 -16.29
CA ARG A 33 -1.54 6.32 -17.13
C ARG A 33 -0.34 6.82 -16.34
N PHE A 34 0.80 6.17 -16.51
CA PHE A 34 2.07 6.55 -15.88
C PHE A 34 2.96 7.43 -16.77
N PHE A 35 2.73 7.39 -18.08
CA PHE A 35 3.34 8.30 -19.05
C PHE A 35 2.23 9.16 -19.64
N VAL A 36 2.31 10.44 -19.46
CA VAL A 36 1.26 11.38 -19.82
C VAL A 36 1.83 12.60 -20.57
N PRO A 37 1.09 13.17 -21.52
CA PRO A 37 1.47 14.44 -22.12
C PRO A 37 1.48 15.58 -21.09
N GLU A 38 2.19 16.65 -21.44
CA GLU A 38 2.02 17.94 -20.76
C GLU A 38 0.59 18.47 -20.93
N ASN A 39 0.13 19.29 -19.99
CA ASN A 39 -1.20 19.93 -19.99
C ASN A 39 -2.36 18.92 -20.12
N SER A 40 -2.25 17.80 -19.42
CA SER A 40 -3.26 16.73 -19.39
C SER A 40 -3.90 16.61 -18.03
N GLU A 41 -5.10 16.07 -18.01
CA GLU A 41 -5.77 15.58 -16.80
C GLU A 41 -5.51 14.07 -16.65
N VAL A 42 -5.21 13.66 -15.43
CA VAL A 42 -4.96 12.26 -15.08
C VAL A 42 -5.79 11.88 -13.88
N MET A 43 -6.69 10.94 -14.06
CA MET A 43 -7.41 10.32 -12.95
C MET A 43 -6.47 9.37 -12.18
N VAL A 44 -6.48 9.46 -10.87
CA VAL A 44 -5.71 8.61 -9.96
C VAL A 44 -6.67 7.86 -9.05
N ARG A 45 -6.53 6.54 -9.02
CA ARG A 45 -7.27 5.69 -8.09
C ARG A 45 -6.43 5.43 -6.84
N LEU A 46 -7.05 5.53 -5.67
CA LEU A 46 -6.52 4.98 -4.44
C LEU A 46 -7.18 3.63 -4.23
N LEU A 47 -6.41 2.58 -4.40
CA LEU A 47 -6.86 1.21 -4.15
C LEU A 47 -6.59 0.88 -2.68
N ASN A 48 -7.59 0.34 -1.99
CA ASN A 48 -7.46 -0.21 -0.65
C ASN A 48 -7.92 -1.68 -0.71
N GLY A 49 -6.96 -2.58 -0.92
CA GLY A 49 -7.18 -3.98 -1.25
C GLY A 49 -5.93 -4.58 -1.86
N THR A 50 -6.04 -5.17 -3.05
CA THR A 50 -4.90 -5.66 -3.82
C THR A 50 -4.39 -4.62 -4.82
N PHE A 51 -3.27 -4.89 -5.48
CA PHE A 51 -2.74 -4.01 -6.53
C PHE A 51 -3.64 -3.90 -7.77
N THR A 52 -4.57 -4.82 -7.95
CA THR A 52 -5.50 -4.84 -9.09
C THR A 52 -6.93 -4.50 -8.74
N ARG A 53 -7.31 -4.62 -7.45
CA ARG A 53 -8.68 -4.44 -6.99
C ARG A 53 -8.72 -3.67 -5.67
N SER A 54 -9.58 -2.66 -5.60
CA SER A 54 -9.97 -2.02 -4.35
C SER A 54 -11.18 -2.75 -3.75
N GLU A 55 -11.24 -2.85 -2.45
CA GLU A 55 -12.33 -3.50 -1.72
C GLU A 55 -13.16 -2.49 -0.93
N ASN A 56 -12.55 -1.36 -0.59
CA ASN A 56 -13.21 -0.29 0.16
C ASN A 56 -12.67 1.08 -0.25
N SER A 57 -13.57 2.04 -0.45
CA SER A 57 -13.17 3.43 -0.61
C SER A 57 -12.70 4.04 0.70
N ILE A 58 -11.87 5.06 0.60
CA ILE A 58 -11.32 5.81 1.74
C ILE A 58 -11.89 7.23 1.71
N ALA A 59 -12.68 7.58 2.70
CA ALA A 59 -13.24 8.93 2.82
C ALA A 59 -12.14 9.99 3.00
N ARG A 60 -12.30 11.16 2.39
CA ARG A 60 -11.28 12.22 2.38
C ARG A 60 -10.82 12.65 3.79
N HIS A 61 -11.72 12.68 4.77
CA HIS A 61 -11.38 13.04 6.14
C HIS A 61 -10.43 12.06 6.84
N ARG A 62 -10.32 10.81 6.33
CA ARG A 62 -9.36 9.81 6.79
C ARG A 62 -7.92 10.12 6.37
N LEU A 63 -7.74 11.05 5.43
CA LEU A 63 -6.44 11.38 4.87
C LEU A 63 -5.86 12.62 5.56
N LYS A 64 -4.57 12.52 5.89
CA LYS A 64 -3.77 13.62 6.43
C LYS A 64 -3.22 14.51 5.32
N ASP A 65 -2.78 13.88 4.23
CA ASP A 65 -2.24 14.55 3.05
C ASP A 65 -2.70 13.87 1.76
N VAL A 66 -3.00 14.67 0.76
CA VAL A 66 -3.12 14.29 -0.65
C VAL A 66 -2.44 15.39 -1.44
N SER A 67 -1.34 15.10 -2.10
CA SER A 67 -0.54 16.13 -2.79
C SER A 67 0.15 15.59 -4.02
N VAL A 68 0.53 16.49 -4.92
CA VAL A 68 1.39 16.25 -6.06
C VAL A 68 2.65 17.13 -5.97
N VAL A 69 3.82 16.54 -6.15
CA VAL A 69 5.08 17.25 -6.37
C VAL A 69 5.29 17.33 -7.87
N THR A 70 5.36 18.56 -8.35
CA THR A 70 5.71 18.89 -9.74
C THR A 70 7.17 19.34 -9.79
N PRO A 71 7.77 19.53 -10.96
CA PRO A 71 9.13 20.07 -11.09
C PRO A 71 9.36 21.45 -10.44
N THR A 72 8.28 22.16 -10.07
CA THR A 72 8.40 23.51 -9.51
C THR A 72 7.94 23.62 -8.06
N ARG A 73 7.03 22.78 -7.61
CA ARG A 73 6.45 22.87 -6.26
C ARG A 73 5.66 21.63 -5.85
N ARG A 74 5.41 21.49 -4.55
CA ARG A 74 4.39 20.59 -4.00
C ARG A 74 3.05 21.32 -3.93
N VAL A 75 1.99 20.69 -4.43
CA VAL A 75 0.62 21.24 -4.47
C VAL A 75 -0.31 20.27 -3.77
N PRO A 76 -1.06 20.69 -2.75
CA PRO A 76 -2.14 19.87 -2.19
C PRO A 76 -3.25 19.71 -3.24
N ILE A 77 -3.88 18.56 -3.25
CA ILE A 77 -5.06 18.28 -4.07
C ILE A 77 -6.29 18.81 -3.35
N ASP A 78 -7.12 19.57 -4.06
CA ASP A 78 -8.36 20.09 -3.53
C ASP A 78 -9.28 18.94 -3.08
N THR A 79 -10.00 19.14 -2.00
CA THR A 79 -10.99 18.18 -1.52
C THR A 79 -12.15 17.99 -2.51
N ALA A 80 -12.44 18.98 -3.33
CA ALA A 80 -13.45 18.90 -4.40
C ALA A 80 -13.05 17.92 -5.53
N GLU A 81 -11.75 17.67 -5.70
CA GLU A 81 -11.24 16.69 -6.67
C GLU A 81 -11.31 15.24 -6.15
N TRP A 82 -11.71 15.04 -4.89
CA TRP A 82 -11.77 13.72 -4.26
C TRP A 82 -13.18 13.13 -4.36
N SER A 83 -13.26 11.93 -4.92
CA SER A 83 -14.45 11.07 -4.86
C SER A 83 -14.14 9.79 -4.08
N ALA A 84 -15.13 9.32 -3.32
CA ALA A 84 -15.08 8.07 -2.56
C ALA A 84 -16.42 7.34 -2.78
N GLU A 85 -16.56 6.77 -3.97
CA GLU A 85 -17.78 6.09 -4.42
C GLU A 85 -17.51 4.59 -4.63
N GLY A 86 -18.48 3.78 -4.26
CA GLY A 86 -18.35 2.33 -4.33
C GLY A 86 -17.18 1.83 -3.48
N ASP A 87 -16.33 1.03 -4.06
CA ASP A 87 -15.16 0.42 -3.41
C ASP A 87 -13.83 1.17 -3.63
N THR A 88 -13.84 2.25 -4.42
CA THR A 88 -12.60 2.93 -4.84
C THR A 88 -12.69 4.44 -4.61
N SER A 89 -11.61 5.03 -4.15
CA SER A 89 -11.46 6.48 -4.10
C SER A 89 -10.66 6.98 -5.30
N THR A 90 -11.05 8.13 -5.84
CA THR A 90 -10.41 8.75 -7.00
C THR A 90 -10.16 10.23 -6.76
N PHE A 91 -9.16 10.76 -7.45
CA PHE A 91 -8.92 12.19 -7.59
C PHE A 91 -8.25 12.49 -8.93
N HIS A 92 -8.24 13.76 -9.32
CA HIS A 92 -7.62 14.20 -10.56
C HIS A 92 -6.40 15.06 -10.28
N ILE A 93 -5.41 14.96 -11.15
CA ILE A 93 -4.28 15.87 -11.21
C ILE A 93 -4.19 16.49 -12.59
N HIS A 94 -3.73 17.74 -12.64
CA HIS A 94 -3.49 18.46 -13.89
C HIS A 94 -1.98 18.61 -14.08
N THR A 95 -1.46 17.98 -15.14
CA THR A 95 -0.06 18.10 -15.51
C THR A 95 0.17 19.44 -16.24
N ARG A 96 1.40 19.96 -16.15
CA ARG A 96 1.83 21.17 -16.87
C ARG A 96 3.14 20.87 -17.60
N GLY A 97 4.27 21.38 -17.12
CA GLY A 97 5.57 21.15 -17.74
C GLY A 97 6.09 19.73 -17.58
N ALA A 98 6.99 19.34 -18.47
CA ALA A 98 7.64 18.04 -18.46
C ALA A 98 8.43 17.77 -17.18
N GLY A 99 8.50 16.51 -16.77
CA GLY A 99 9.27 16.04 -15.61
C GLY A 99 8.64 14.83 -14.95
N THR A 100 9.32 14.28 -13.96
CA THR A 100 8.81 13.19 -13.14
C THR A 100 8.02 13.79 -11.96
N TYR A 101 6.74 13.51 -11.89
CA TYR A 101 5.85 13.93 -10.81
C TYR A 101 5.75 12.86 -9.73
N VAL A 102 5.60 13.29 -8.48
CA VAL A 102 5.38 12.39 -7.33
C VAL A 102 4.01 12.69 -6.73
N LEU A 103 3.12 11.72 -6.79
CA LEU A 103 1.83 11.76 -6.11
C LEU A 103 2.01 11.16 -4.73
N GLY A 104 1.40 11.75 -3.72
CA GLY A 104 1.47 11.25 -2.36
C GLY A 104 0.11 11.29 -1.66
N VAL A 105 -0.19 10.21 -0.93
CA VAL A 105 -1.33 10.14 0.00
C VAL A 105 -0.84 9.58 1.32
N SER A 106 -1.22 10.22 2.41
CA SER A 106 -0.91 9.81 3.78
C SER A 106 -2.21 9.73 4.58
N THR A 107 -2.47 8.62 5.25
CA THR A 107 -3.64 8.45 6.11
C THR A 107 -3.39 9.01 7.52
N ARG A 108 -4.48 9.31 8.22
CA ARG A 108 -4.48 9.44 9.68
C ARG A 108 -4.34 8.06 10.31
N PRO A 109 -3.79 7.93 11.52
CA PRO A 109 -3.77 6.68 12.25
C PRO A 109 -5.16 6.06 12.39
N SER A 110 -5.22 4.74 12.33
CA SER A 110 -6.40 3.93 12.63
C SER A 110 -6.02 2.81 13.58
N PHE A 111 -7.01 2.18 14.17
CA PHE A 111 -6.82 1.15 15.17
C PHE A 111 -7.55 -0.11 14.75
N ILE A 112 -6.95 -1.25 15.06
CA ILE A 112 -7.56 -2.57 14.87
C ILE A 112 -7.20 -3.45 16.06
N GLU A 113 -8.14 -4.29 16.45
CA GLU A 113 -7.92 -5.36 17.43
C GLU A 113 -8.20 -6.69 16.73
N LEU A 114 -7.24 -7.58 16.75
CA LEU A 114 -7.29 -8.87 16.09
C LEU A 114 -7.13 -10.00 17.11
N SER A 115 -7.82 -11.12 16.87
CA SER A 115 -7.57 -12.35 17.58
C SER A 115 -6.11 -12.80 17.41
N ALA A 116 -5.64 -13.70 18.24
CA ALA A 116 -4.31 -14.26 18.11
C ALA A 116 -4.07 -14.92 16.74
N GLU A 117 -5.06 -15.66 16.26
CA GLU A 117 -5.02 -16.37 14.98
C GLU A 117 -4.97 -15.37 13.81
N ASP A 118 -5.90 -14.40 13.80
CA ASP A 118 -5.99 -13.40 12.74
C ASP A 118 -4.75 -12.51 12.70
N PHE A 119 -4.21 -12.12 13.86
CA PHE A 119 -2.99 -11.31 13.90
C PHE A 119 -1.76 -12.07 13.39
N ASN A 120 -1.61 -13.35 13.75
CA ASN A 120 -0.52 -14.16 13.24
C ASN A 120 -0.67 -14.45 11.73
N LEU A 121 -1.92 -14.61 11.24
CA LEU A 121 -2.21 -14.74 9.81
C LEU A 121 -1.82 -13.45 9.07
N TYR A 122 -2.28 -12.31 9.56
CA TYR A 122 -1.93 -10.99 9.03
C TYR A 122 -0.42 -10.78 8.95
N LEU A 123 0.33 -11.06 10.02
CA LEU A 123 1.80 -10.92 10.02
C LEU A 123 2.47 -11.78 8.93
N ARG A 124 1.91 -12.95 8.64
CA ARG A 124 2.42 -13.86 7.62
C ARG A 124 2.11 -13.38 6.21
N GLU A 125 0.83 -13.05 5.95
CA GLU A 125 0.32 -12.74 4.61
C GLU A 125 0.80 -11.37 4.11
N ASP A 126 0.93 -10.39 5.02
CA ASP A 126 1.32 -9.03 4.66
C ASP A 126 2.84 -8.77 4.74
N GLY A 127 3.64 -9.81 5.02
CA GLY A 127 5.10 -9.73 4.95
C GLY A 127 5.75 -9.03 6.14
N ILE A 128 5.33 -9.40 7.37
CA ILE A 128 5.90 -8.93 8.63
C ILE A 128 6.54 -10.11 9.41
N PRO A 129 7.46 -10.86 8.79
CA PRO A 129 7.98 -12.11 9.37
C PRO A 129 8.73 -11.89 10.67
N ASP A 130 9.41 -10.74 10.82
CA ASP A 130 10.25 -10.47 12.01
C ASP A 130 9.41 -10.33 13.28
N VAL A 131 8.22 -9.71 13.19
CA VAL A 131 7.29 -9.60 14.32
C VAL A 131 6.66 -10.96 14.64
N LEU A 132 6.31 -11.74 13.63
CA LEU A 132 5.78 -13.09 13.82
C LEU A 132 6.80 -13.99 14.53
N GLU A 133 8.06 -13.91 14.12
CA GLU A 133 9.15 -14.66 14.76
C GLU A 133 9.41 -14.19 16.19
N ALA A 134 9.39 -12.89 16.43
CA ALA A 134 9.48 -12.34 17.78
C ALA A 134 8.35 -12.86 18.68
N ARG A 135 7.11 -12.86 18.22
CA ARG A 135 5.95 -13.41 18.95
C ARG A 135 6.13 -14.91 19.25
N ARG A 136 6.67 -15.67 18.28
CA ARG A 136 6.96 -17.10 18.50
C ARG A 136 8.01 -17.31 19.59
N ARG A 137 9.12 -16.59 19.51
CA ARG A 137 10.21 -16.66 20.49
C ARG A 137 9.76 -16.28 21.90
N ASP A 138 8.86 -15.28 21.99
CA ASP A 138 8.38 -14.72 23.25
C ASP A 138 7.14 -15.47 23.81
N GLY A 139 6.69 -16.54 23.14
CA GLY A 139 5.53 -17.35 23.55
C GLY A 139 4.18 -16.63 23.44
N GLU A 140 4.05 -15.69 22.50
CA GLU A 140 2.88 -14.83 22.37
C GLU A 140 1.96 -15.18 21.20
N LEU A 141 2.17 -16.30 20.51
CA LEU A 141 1.31 -16.69 19.38
C LEU A 141 -0.16 -16.92 19.78
N GLY A 142 -0.45 -17.17 21.05
CA GLY A 142 -1.81 -17.31 21.58
C GLY A 142 -2.43 -16.01 22.10
N LYS A 143 -1.75 -14.86 22.01
CA LYS A 143 -2.27 -13.58 22.49
C LYS A 143 -2.89 -12.76 21.37
N PRO A 144 -4.09 -12.16 21.57
CA PRO A 144 -4.63 -11.15 20.66
C PRO A 144 -3.70 -9.93 20.61
N ALA A 145 -3.90 -9.03 19.67
CA ALA A 145 -3.12 -7.82 19.58
C ALA A 145 -3.96 -6.63 19.11
N ARG A 146 -3.63 -5.47 19.67
CA ARG A 146 -4.12 -4.16 19.25
C ARG A 146 -3.04 -3.45 18.47
N GLU A 147 -3.39 -2.90 17.34
CA GLU A 147 -2.47 -2.21 16.45
C GLU A 147 -2.99 -0.81 16.14
N ARG A 148 -2.08 0.17 16.18
CA ARG A 148 -2.25 1.47 15.54
C ARG A 148 -1.51 1.45 14.22
N TYR A 149 -2.22 1.65 13.12
CA TYR A 149 -1.63 1.63 11.77
C TYR A 149 -1.90 2.90 11.00
N HIS A 150 -1.00 3.26 10.09
CA HIS A 150 -1.19 4.31 9.11
C HIS A 150 -0.44 3.98 7.81
N LYS A 151 -0.99 4.45 6.69
CA LYS A 151 -0.53 4.09 5.35
C LYS A 151 -0.09 5.32 4.58
N HIS A 152 1.03 5.19 3.87
CA HIS A 152 1.70 6.25 3.14
C HIS A 152 2.04 5.73 1.75
N VAL A 153 1.36 6.23 0.75
CA VAL A 153 1.44 5.67 -0.59
C VAL A 153 1.85 6.74 -1.59
N LYS A 154 2.72 6.35 -2.53
CA LYS A 154 3.20 7.21 -3.59
C LYS A 154 2.93 6.59 -4.95
N ALA A 155 2.82 7.43 -5.98
CA ALA A 155 2.94 7.04 -7.37
C ALA A 155 3.86 8.00 -8.09
N LEU A 156 4.69 7.49 -8.99
CA LEU A 156 5.47 8.32 -9.90
C LEU A 156 4.74 8.41 -11.23
N VAL A 157 4.80 9.57 -11.88
CA VAL A 157 4.22 9.80 -13.21
C VAL A 157 5.23 10.57 -14.06
N GLN A 158 5.55 10.06 -15.24
CA GLN A 158 6.38 10.78 -16.21
C GLN A 158 5.48 11.66 -17.08
N VAL A 159 5.71 12.96 -17.01
CA VAL A 159 5.03 13.97 -17.83
C VAL A 159 5.97 14.43 -18.92
N GLY A 160 5.51 14.36 -20.18
CA GLY A 160 6.35 14.67 -21.34
C GLY A 160 7.55 13.72 -21.49
N ASP A 161 8.53 14.14 -22.23
CA ASP A 161 9.70 13.35 -22.66
C ASP A 161 10.99 13.61 -21.85
N ARG A 162 10.96 14.56 -20.91
CA ARG A 162 12.15 14.95 -20.10
C ARG A 162 11.98 14.50 -18.64
N PRO A 163 12.59 13.36 -18.25
CA PRO A 163 12.66 12.95 -16.86
C PRO A 163 13.34 14.02 -15.99
N SER A 164 12.98 14.08 -14.70
CA SER A 164 13.59 15.00 -13.74
C SER A 164 13.90 14.28 -12.42
N ASP A 165 14.73 14.88 -11.57
CA ASP A 165 15.20 14.27 -10.31
C ASP A 165 14.13 14.27 -9.19
N HIS A 166 12.92 14.77 -9.47
CA HIS A 166 11.85 14.83 -8.49
C HIS A 166 11.33 13.46 -8.05
N TYR A 167 11.63 12.37 -8.82
CA TYR A 167 11.35 11.00 -8.39
C TYR A 167 11.93 10.68 -7.00
N ALA A 168 13.03 11.32 -6.61
CA ALA A 168 13.70 11.12 -5.33
C ALA A 168 13.13 11.99 -4.19
N THR A 169 11.99 12.66 -4.41
CA THR A 169 11.41 13.54 -3.39
C THR A 169 10.95 12.77 -2.16
N VAL A 170 11.47 13.18 -1.01
CA VAL A 170 10.99 12.77 0.31
C VAL A 170 9.82 13.68 0.69
N LEU A 171 8.64 13.10 0.92
CA LEU A 171 7.42 13.85 1.26
C LEU A 171 7.31 14.20 2.75
N GLY A 172 8.14 13.58 3.60
CA GLY A 172 8.10 13.70 5.05
C GLY A 172 7.03 12.84 5.69
N TYR A 173 6.66 11.74 5.03
CA TYR A 173 5.72 10.76 5.60
C TYR A 173 6.41 9.86 6.64
N PRO A 174 5.66 9.33 7.63
CA PRO A 174 6.20 8.40 8.62
C PRO A 174 6.85 7.13 8.06
N ALA A 175 6.43 6.67 6.88
CA ALA A 175 7.12 5.63 6.13
C ALA A 175 7.17 6.01 4.65
N GLU A 176 8.33 5.81 3.99
CA GLU A 176 8.51 6.16 2.58
C GLU A 176 9.43 5.18 1.86
N ILE A 177 9.11 4.97 0.58
CA ILE A 177 10.01 4.35 -0.38
C ILE A 177 10.46 5.46 -1.34
N VAL A 178 11.78 5.57 -1.52
CA VAL A 178 12.40 6.60 -2.38
C VAL A 178 13.32 5.89 -3.36
N PRO A 179 13.03 5.91 -4.67
CA PRO A 179 13.94 5.36 -5.67
C PRO A 179 15.29 6.10 -5.66
N ILE A 180 16.38 5.39 -5.90
CA ILE A 180 17.73 5.95 -6.01
C ILE A 180 17.99 6.49 -7.42
N GLU A 181 17.37 5.86 -8.42
CA GLU A 181 17.39 6.28 -9.81
C GLU A 181 15.96 6.45 -10.34
N ASN A 182 15.80 7.22 -11.42
CA ASN A 182 14.49 7.46 -12.00
C ASN A 182 14.00 6.20 -12.72
N PRO A 183 12.90 5.55 -12.27
CA PRO A 183 12.37 4.35 -12.92
C PRO A 183 12.03 4.54 -14.40
N TYR A 184 11.73 5.78 -14.81
CA TYR A 184 11.38 6.11 -16.20
C TYR A 184 12.57 6.17 -17.15
N THR A 185 13.80 6.07 -16.64
CA THR A 185 15.01 5.90 -17.45
C THR A 185 15.46 4.44 -17.57
N LEU A 186 14.78 3.54 -16.84
CA LEU A 186 15.08 2.12 -16.84
C LEU A 186 14.28 1.39 -17.92
N LYS A 187 14.81 0.24 -18.34
CA LYS A 187 14.15 -0.68 -19.25
C LYS A 187 13.83 -2.00 -18.56
N SER A 188 12.93 -2.76 -19.15
CA SER A 188 12.68 -4.15 -18.76
C SER A 188 14.00 -4.94 -18.65
N GLY A 189 14.13 -5.71 -17.58
CA GLY A 189 15.35 -6.45 -17.25
C GLY A 189 16.36 -5.68 -16.37
N ALA A 190 16.16 -4.38 -16.15
CA ALA A 190 17.01 -3.60 -15.25
C ALA A 190 16.78 -3.93 -13.77
N THR A 191 17.66 -3.43 -12.94
CA THR A 191 17.46 -3.36 -11.47
C THR A 191 17.09 -1.96 -11.07
N LEU A 192 16.32 -1.81 -10.00
CA LEU A 192 16.00 -0.53 -9.36
C LEU A 192 16.39 -0.61 -7.88
N ALA A 193 17.24 0.29 -7.43
CA ALA A 193 17.52 0.47 -6.01
C ALA A 193 16.51 1.45 -5.40
N VAL A 194 15.96 1.11 -4.24
CA VAL A 194 15.05 1.97 -3.48
C VAL A 194 15.53 2.09 -2.04
N LYS A 195 15.39 3.27 -1.47
CA LYS A 195 15.63 3.51 -0.05
C LYS A 195 14.34 3.36 0.74
N THR A 196 14.36 2.59 1.82
CA THR A 196 13.26 2.47 2.79
C THR A 196 13.51 3.44 3.94
N LEU A 197 12.55 4.31 4.23
CA LEU A 197 12.63 5.30 5.29
C LEU A 197 11.48 5.12 6.29
N VAL A 198 11.78 5.24 7.57
CA VAL A 198 10.80 5.38 8.66
C VAL A 198 11.21 6.60 9.49
N ASP A 199 10.28 7.53 9.69
CA ASP A 199 10.50 8.82 10.34
C ASP A 199 11.73 9.57 9.76
N GLY A 200 11.89 9.50 8.43
CA GLY A 200 12.96 10.12 7.68
C GLY A 200 14.33 9.43 7.79
N LYS A 201 14.43 8.29 8.49
CA LYS A 201 15.68 7.54 8.69
C LYS A 201 15.67 6.24 7.89
N PRO A 202 16.81 5.85 7.28
CA PRO A 202 16.93 4.55 6.62
C PRO A 202 16.66 3.39 7.60
N VAL A 203 15.96 2.37 7.11
CA VAL A 203 15.66 1.16 7.90
C VAL A 203 16.49 0.00 7.38
N VAL A 204 17.30 -0.56 8.27
CA VAL A 204 18.17 -1.71 7.98
C VAL A 204 17.36 -3.00 8.06
N ASN A 205 17.64 -3.94 7.18
CA ASN A 205 17.03 -5.29 7.16
C ASN A 205 15.49 -5.27 7.03
N GLN A 206 14.90 -4.20 6.48
CA GLN A 206 13.46 -4.10 6.25
C GLN A 206 13.04 -5.10 5.17
N HIS A 207 12.04 -5.91 5.46
CA HIS A 207 11.40 -6.77 4.47
C HIS A 207 10.60 -5.91 3.48
N VAL A 208 10.90 -6.04 2.20
CA VAL A 208 10.33 -5.27 1.09
C VAL A 208 9.75 -6.24 0.07
N ILE A 209 8.50 -6.04 -0.30
CA ILE A 209 7.80 -6.84 -1.31
C ILE A 209 7.61 -5.98 -2.56
N TYR A 210 7.82 -6.57 -3.72
CA TYR A 210 7.58 -5.91 -5.01
C TYR A 210 6.98 -6.87 -6.03
N GLY A 211 6.18 -6.34 -6.92
CA GLY A 211 5.46 -7.10 -7.95
C GLY A 211 4.70 -6.15 -8.86
N GLY A 212 3.70 -6.65 -9.59
CA GLY A 212 2.98 -5.75 -10.49
C GLY A 212 2.05 -6.45 -11.46
N THR A 213 1.81 -5.77 -12.59
CA THR A 213 1.07 -6.30 -13.73
C THR A 213 1.77 -5.93 -15.02
N THR A 214 1.84 -6.86 -15.97
CA THR A 214 2.32 -6.58 -17.33
C THR A 214 1.40 -5.60 -18.06
N ALA A 215 1.83 -5.10 -19.20
CA ALA A 215 0.98 -4.26 -20.06
C ALA A 215 -0.30 -4.97 -20.55
N SER A 216 -0.29 -6.30 -20.63
CA SER A 216 -1.48 -7.12 -20.94
C SER A 216 -2.39 -7.39 -19.72
N GLY A 217 -2.01 -6.94 -18.54
CA GLY A 217 -2.77 -7.16 -17.30
C GLY A 217 -2.45 -8.47 -16.57
N ALA A 218 -1.53 -9.30 -17.09
CA ALA A 218 -1.09 -10.50 -16.39
C ALA A 218 -0.30 -10.14 -15.12
N ALA A 219 -0.45 -10.92 -14.05
CA ALA A 219 0.27 -10.70 -12.81
C ALA A 219 1.79 -10.86 -13.02
N ILE A 220 2.56 -9.94 -12.48
CA ILE A 220 3.99 -10.12 -12.22
C ILE A 220 4.08 -10.64 -10.79
N GLU A 221 4.58 -11.85 -10.64
CA GLU A 221 4.67 -12.54 -9.34
C GLU A 221 5.40 -11.69 -8.31
N ALA A 222 4.84 -11.62 -7.12
CA ALA A 222 5.44 -10.89 -6.02
C ALA A 222 6.73 -11.57 -5.56
N ARG A 223 7.74 -10.77 -5.30
CA ARG A 223 9.04 -11.18 -4.75
C ARG A 223 9.35 -10.33 -3.54
N ASP A 224 10.24 -10.82 -2.71
CA ASP A 224 10.72 -10.09 -1.56
C ASP A 224 12.24 -9.96 -1.55
N VAL A 225 12.71 -8.92 -0.92
CA VAL A 225 14.12 -8.63 -0.64
C VAL A 225 14.23 -7.95 0.72
N ARG A 226 15.44 -7.86 1.24
CA ARG A 226 15.70 -7.07 2.44
C ARG A 226 16.58 -5.87 2.11
N SER A 227 16.33 -4.75 2.79
CA SER A 227 17.20 -3.60 2.72
C SER A 227 18.53 -3.87 3.40
N ASP A 228 19.59 -3.30 2.86
CA ASP A 228 20.96 -3.39 3.38
C ASP A 228 21.22 -2.48 4.59
N ALA A 229 22.49 -2.35 4.99
CA ALA A 229 22.92 -1.51 6.11
C ALA A 229 22.70 0.00 5.88
N GLN A 230 22.44 0.41 4.65
CA GLN A 230 22.09 1.79 4.25
C GLN A 230 20.58 1.98 4.05
N GLY A 231 19.77 0.95 4.32
CA GLY A 231 18.33 0.95 4.10
C GLY A 231 17.95 0.85 2.62
N ILE A 232 18.84 0.31 1.77
CA ILE A 232 18.62 0.18 0.32
C ILE A 232 18.20 -1.25 -0.02
N ALA A 233 17.10 -1.38 -0.75
CA ALA A 233 16.62 -2.64 -1.32
C ALA A 233 16.78 -2.59 -2.85
N THR A 234 17.36 -3.65 -3.45
CA THR A 234 17.57 -3.77 -4.89
C THR A 234 16.56 -4.73 -5.49
N LEU A 235 15.80 -4.25 -6.47
CA LEU A 235 14.68 -4.92 -7.11
C LEU A 235 15.02 -5.32 -8.54
N ALA A 236 14.63 -6.51 -8.99
CA ALA A 236 14.77 -6.95 -10.37
C ALA A 236 13.47 -6.65 -11.15
N LEU A 237 13.50 -5.70 -12.06
CA LEU A 237 12.37 -5.31 -12.92
C LEU A 237 12.36 -6.20 -14.18
N SER A 238 11.91 -7.43 -14.04
CA SER A 238 12.07 -8.51 -15.03
C SER A 238 11.32 -8.29 -16.35
N THR A 239 10.31 -7.45 -16.39
CA THR A 239 9.47 -7.21 -17.55
C THR A 239 8.88 -5.81 -17.57
N ALA A 240 8.45 -5.35 -18.75
CA ALA A 240 7.67 -4.14 -18.90
C ALA A 240 6.30 -4.28 -18.23
N GLY A 241 5.83 -3.20 -17.59
CA GLY A 241 4.55 -3.21 -16.89
C GLY A 241 4.47 -2.18 -15.77
N THR A 242 3.38 -2.23 -15.03
CA THR A 242 3.16 -1.40 -13.84
C THR A 242 3.63 -2.14 -12.61
N TRP A 243 4.53 -1.56 -11.87
CA TRP A 243 5.17 -2.12 -10.70
C TRP A 243 4.71 -1.45 -9.42
N TYR A 244 4.70 -2.20 -8.33
CA TYR A 244 4.61 -1.68 -6.97
C TYR A 244 5.80 -2.16 -6.14
N VAL A 245 6.16 -1.36 -5.17
CA VAL A 245 7.07 -1.74 -4.08
C VAL A 245 6.37 -1.36 -2.78
N LYS A 246 6.38 -2.25 -1.80
CA LYS A 246 5.77 -2.01 -0.49
C LYS A 246 6.62 -2.54 0.65
N PHE A 247 6.47 -1.95 1.82
CA PHE A 247 6.89 -2.53 3.08
C PHE A 247 5.95 -2.12 4.23
N ILE A 248 5.97 -2.89 5.29
CA ILE A 248 5.31 -2.58 6.56
C ILE A 248 6.39 -2.62 7.63
N HIS A 249 6.61 -1.48 8.27
CA HIS A 249 7.45 -1.40 9.45
C HIS A 249 6.57 -1.46 10.68
N MET A 250 6.67 -2.54 11.43
CA MET A 250 5.89 -2.73 12.66
C MET A 250 6.82 -2.81 13.86
N ALA A 251 6.51 -2.07 14.88
CA ALA A 251 7.24 -2.05 16.15
C ALA A 251 6.29 -2.27 17.33
N ARG A 252 6.78 -2.94 18.36
CA ARG A 252 6.08 -3.07 19.64
C ARG A 252 6.06 -1.72 20.34
N VAL A 253 4.92 -1.36 20.95
CA VAL A 253 4.77 -0.13 21.74
C VAL A 253 4.68 -0.50 23.23
N GLN A 254 5.35 0.29 24.08
CA GLN A 254 5.30 0.12 25.52
C GLN A 254 4.55 1.30 26.15
N GLY A 255 3.71 1.01 27.15
CA GLY A 255 3.01 2.05 27.91
C GLY A 255 1.89 2.77 27.13
N ASP A 256 1.40 2.19 26.03
CA ASP A 256 0.30 2.70 25.21
C ASP A 256 -0.93 1.77 25.35
N THR A 257 -2.04 2.20 24.76
CA THR A 257 -3.29 1.43 24.66
C THR A 257 -3.25 0.36 23.56
N VAL A 258 -2.19 0.36 22.74
CA VAL A 258 -1.94 -0.60 21.66
C VAL A 258 -0.67 -1.40 21.92
N ASP A 259 -0.59 -2.61 21.39
CA ASP A 259 0.58 -3.49 21.51
C ASP A 259 1.61 -3.20 20.42
N TYR A 260 1.14 -2.77 19.24
CA TYR A 260 1.97 -2.52 18.07
C TYR A 260 1.60 -1.22 17.36
N GLU A 261 2.59 -0.59 16.76
CA GLU A 261 2.40 0.44 15.74
C GLU A 261 3.01 -0.01 14.43
N SER A 262 2.23 0.10 13.33
CA SER A 262 2.73 -0.16 12.00
C SER A 262 2.64 1.07 11.09
N LYS A 263 3.66 1.22 10.27
CA LYS A 263 3.80 2.27 9.25
C LYS A 263 3.98 1.59 7.89
N TRP A 264 2.99 1.77 7.03
CA TRP A 264 2.94 1.14 5.73
C TRP A 264 3.42 2.10 4.66
N ALA A 265 4.27 1.65 3.77
CA ALA A 265 4.69 2.43 2.61
C ALA A 265 4.48 1.64 1.32
N SER A 266 4.03 2.33 0.26
CA SER A 266 4.08 1.82 -1.09
C SER A 266 4.47 2.90 -2.10
N VAL A 267 5.06 2.49 -3.22
CA VAL A 267 5.28 3.32 -4.39
C VAL A 267 4.93 2.52 -5.65
N THR A 268 4.30 3.18 -6.61
CA THR A 268 3.94 2.59 -7.91
C THR A 268 4.55 3.40 -9.04
N PHE A 269 4.93 2.70 -10.13
CA PHE A 269 5.52 3.27 -11.34
C PHE A 269 5.34 2.30 -12.52
N GLU A 270 5.66 2.75 -13.73
CA GLU A 270 5.65 1.90 -14.93
C GLU A 270 7.05 1.81 -15.52
N VAL A 271 7.41 0.63 -16.03
CA VAL A 271 8.64 0.36 -16.81
C VAL A 271 8.26 -0.12 -18.20
N ARG A 272 8.98 0.37 -19.23
CA ARG A 272 8.77 0.02 -20.65
C ARG A 272 9.91 -0.79 -21.25
#